data_60d315c047801973805a5c43c3f01736
#
_entry.id   60d315c047801973805a5c43c3f01736
#
_cell.length_a   1.000
_cell.length_b   1.000
_cell.length_c   1.000
_cell.angle_alpha   90.00
_cell.angle_beta   90.00
_cell.angle_gamma   90.00
#
_symmetry.space_group_name_H-M   'P 1'
#
loop_
_entity.id
_entity.type
_entity.pdbx_description
1 polymer ?
#
loop_
_entity_poly.entity_id
_entity_poly.type
_entity_poly.pdbx_seq_one_letter_code
_entity_poly.pdbx_strand_id
1 'polypeptide(L)' 'MKTKWLLCPVCGNKTRLQIRQDIELKNFPLYCPKCRQENLIDAKDLQITVIRKQS' A
#
# COMPACT_ATOMS: atom_id res chain seq x y z
N MET A 1 -8.70 16.33 7.24
CA MET A 1 -8.47 14.87 7.30
C MET A 1 -7.04 14.55 6.90
N LYS A 2 -6.46 13.58 7.55
CA LYS A 2 -5.09 13.18 7.24
C LYS A 2 -5.09 12.12 6.15
N THR A 3 -4.19 12.27 5.21
CA THR A 3 -4.00 11.29 4.14
C THR A 3 -2.55 10.86 4.10
N LYS A 4 -2.31 9.70 3.52
CA LYS A 4 -0.96 9.17 3.38
C LYS A 4 -0.86 8.45 2.06
N TRP A 5 0.26 8.65 1.36
CA TRP A 5 0.54 7.91 0.14
C TRP A 5 0.94 6.49 0.47
N LEU A 6 0.44 5.56 -0.31
CA LEU A 6 0.88 4.18 -0.21
C LEU A 6 2.25 4.06 -0.88
N LEU A 7 3.19 3.49 -0.15
CA LEU A 7 4.53 3.26 -0.67
C LEU A 7 4.70 1.80 -1.04
N CYS A 8 5.47 1.56 -2.09
CA CYS A 8 5.79 0.20 -2.49
C CYS A 8 6.71 -0.44 -1.46
N PRO A 9 6.37 -1.60 -0.91
CA PRO A 9 7.24 -2.26 0.07
C PRO A 9 8.51 -2.84 -0.53
N VAL A 10 8.60 -2.93 -1.85
CA VAL A 10 9.76 -3.49 -2.54
C VAL A 10 10.77 -2.43 -2.89
N CYS A 11 10.35 -1.39 -3.59
CA CYS A 11 11.26 -0.34 -4.04
C CYS A 11 11.17 0.94 -3.22
N GLY A 12 10.13 1.08 -2.39
CA GLY A 12 9.97 2.25 -1.53
C GLY A 12 9.47 3.50 -2.22
N ASN A 13 9.13 3.42 -3.49
CA ASN A 13 8.63 4.58 -4.20
C ASN A 13 7.15 4.81 -3.91
N LYS A 14 6.73 6.07 -4.02
CA LYS A 14 5.31 6.40 -3.90
C LYS A 14 4.52 5.77 -5.04
N THR A 15 3.44 5.11 -4.68
CA THR A 15 2.46 4.69 -5.66
C THR A 15 1.50 5.84 -5.92
N ARG A 16 0.52 5.65 -6.80
CA ARG A 16 -0.45 6.70 -7.10
C ARG A 16 -1.68 6.61 -6.21
N LEU A 17 -1.59 5.85 -5.13
CA LEU A 17 -2.71 5.63 -4.25
C LEU A 17 -2.50 6.35 -2.93
N GLN A 18 -3.57 6.94 -2.42
CA GLN A 18 -3.59 7.56 -1.11
C GLN A 18 -4.61 6.87 -0.24
N ILE A 19 -4.33 6.80 1.05
CA ILE A 19 -5.30 6.33 2.03
C ILE A 19 -5.59 7.46 3.00
N ARG A 20 -6.80 7.40 3.58
CA ARG A 20 -7.21 8.34 4.62
C ARG A 20 -7.21 7.62 5.95
N GLN A 21 -7.19 8.41 7.03
CA GLN A 21 -7.13 7.86 8.37
C GLN A 21 -8.34 6.97 8.69
N ASP A 22 -9.49 7.25 8.10
CA ASP A 22 -10.73 6.52 8.37
C ASP A 22 -10.92 5.30 7.47
N ILE A 23 -9.94 5.00 6.61
CA ILE A 23 -10.03 3.87 5.70
C ILE A 23 -9.32 2.66 6.29
N GLU A 24 -9.97 1.51 6.16
CA GLU A 24 -9.37 0.23 6.50
C GLU A 24 -9.37 -0.65 5.26
N LEU A 25 -8.21 -1.18 4.91
CA LEU A 25 -8.05 -2.07 3.77
C LEU A 25 -7.55 -3.42 4.26
N LYS A 26 -8.12 -4.49 3.70
CA LYS A 26 -7.67 -5.85 4.00
C LYS A 26 -7.41 -6.57 2.70
N ASN A 27 -6.27 -7.27 2.64
CA ASN A 27 -5.88 -8.04 1.45
C ASN A 27 -5.96 -7.20 0.19
N PHE A 28 -5.48 -5.95 0.28
CA PHE A 28 -5.54 -5.04 -0.84
C PHE A 28 -4.37 -5.30 -1.78
N PRO A 29 -4.64 -5.55 -3.07
CA PRO A 29 -3.55 -5.76 -4.03
C PRO A 29 -2.94 -4.41 -4.40
N LEU A 30 -1.73 -4.17 -3.92
CA LEU A 30 -1.00 -2.94 -4.22
C LEU A 30 -0.01 -3.22 -5.33
N TYR A 31 -0.24 -2.59 -6.47
CA TYR A 31 0.66 -2.74 -7.62
C TYR A 31 1.56 -1.52 -7.74
N CYS A 32 2.85 -1.75 -7.86
CA CYS A 32 3.82 -0.70 -8.09
C CYS A 32 4.25 -0.73 -9.56
N PRO A 33 3.94 0.31 -10.33
CA PRO A 33 4.32 0.33 -11.74
C PRO A 33 5.82 0.52 -11.94
N LYS A 34 6.55 0.96 -10.92
CA LYS A 34 7.98 1.20 -11.05
C LYS A 34 8.77 -0.08 -10.97
N CYS A 35 8.45 -0.95 -10.02
CA CYS A 35 9.13 -2.23 -9.90
C CYS A 35 8.30 -3.37 -10.47
N ARG A 36 7.07 -3.09 -10.92
CA ARG A 36 6.15 -4.05 -11.53
C ARG A 36 5.87 -5.24 -10.61
N GLN A 37 5.76 -4.94 -9.31
CA GLN A 37 5.46 -5.97 -8.32
C GLN A 37 4.09 -5.70 -7.72
N GLU A 38 3.37 -6.79 -7.46
CA GLU A 38 2.09 -6.71 -6.78
C GLU A 38 2.23 -7.36 -5.41
N ASN A 39 1.72 -6.70 -4.39
CA ASN A 39 1.78 -7.19 -3.02
C ASN A 39 0.43 -7.05 -2.37
N LEU A 40 0.10 -7.99 -1.49
CA LEU A 40 -1.10 -7.87 -0.67
C LEU A 40 -0.74 -7.16 0.63
N ILE A 41 -1.48 -6.13 0.94
CA ILE A 41 -1.24 -5.31 2.13
C ILE A 41 -2.52 -5.13 2.93
N ASP A 42 -2.35 -4.85 4.20
CA ASP A 42 -3.40 -4.32 5.07
C ASP A 42 -3.08 -2.86 5.37
N ALA A 43 -4.12 -2.05 5.45
CA ALA A 43 -3.97 -0.66 5.87
C ALA A 43 -5.04 -0.34 6.90
N LYS A 44 -4.62 0.26 8.01
CA LYS A 44 -5.53 0.67 9.07
C LYS A 44 -4.88 1.80 9.85
N ASP A 45 -5.64 2.87 10.13
CA ASP A 45 -5.16 4.03 10.87
C ASP A 45 -3.84 4.55 10.31
N LEU A 46 -3.75 4.64 9.00
CA LEU A 46 -2.56 5.09 8.28
C LEU A 46 -1.35 4.16 8.45
N GLN A 47 -1.55 2.98 8.99
CA GLN A 47 -0.49 1.98 9.10
C GLN A 47 -0.66 0.94 8.01
N ILE A 48 0.46 0.59 7.38
CA ILE A 48 0.46 -0.36 6.28
C ILE A 48 1.28 -1.56 6.66
N THR A 49 0.69 -2.74 6.51
CA THR A 49 1.35 -4.02 6.81
C THR A 49 1.37 -4.86 5.55
N VAL A 50 2.54 -5.35 5.19
CA VAL A 50 2.66 -6.26 4.05
C VAL A 50 2.29 -7.65 4.50
N ILE A 51 1.25 -8.23 3.87
CA ILE A 51 0.80 -9.58 4.19
C ILE A 51 1.52 -10.59 3.33
N ARG A 52 1.59 -10.31 2.02
CA ARG A 52 2.14 -11.28 1.09
C ARG A 52 2.79 -10.54 -0.07
N LYS A 53 3.98 -10.97 -0.43
CA LYS A 53 4.65 -10.47 -1.62
C LYS A 53 4.36 -11.40 -2.78
N GLN A 54 3.93 -10.81 -3.88
CA GLN A 54 3.78 -11.52 -5.12
C GLN A 54 4.74 -10.92 -6.13
N SER A 55 5.60 -11.72 -6.64
CA SER A 55 6.55 -11.29 -7.65
C SER A 55 6.13 -11.79 -9.03
#